data_f0465bf99bdf999cee1db4a2ca0722dd
#
_entry.id   f0465bf99bdf999cee1db4a2ca0722dd
#
_cell.length_a   1.000
_cell.length_b   1.000
_cell.length_c   1.000
_cell.angle_alpha   90.00
_cell.angle_beta   90.00
_cell.angle_gamma   90.00
#
_symmetry.space_group_name_H-M   'P 1'
#
loop_
_entity.id
_entity.type
_entity.pdbx_description
1 polymer ?
#
loop_
_entity_poly.entity_id
_entity_poly.type
_entity_poly.pdbx_seq_one_letter_code
_entity_poly.pdbx_strand_id
1 'polypeptide(L)'
;MAVPAANAVNTADAAAAAAAAAPAPAAGTFLAPYWVELDLTGDRQVTADDLEVLSSAFGATSASSAWDQVEVADTDADGVITITDVAALSQRIVYDDGPFEIVEASVVEMQAAMNAGVTTSVELTQDYLDRIAAYDTAKVDPASNGRPLRSIITTSGVALAAAAEADATRASDGMTDMLLGVPIAVKDNYDTVDMPTTGGCGCWDGNQTSTDATMVAGLRASGAVILAKASLDEFAFGFASEFSSYQPAGTSTLVASPYVTSQTAGGSSGGTGAAIAANLAGIGFGTDTGGSIRIPSSYNQLVGVRPTVGLASRDGIIPLALTQDTGGPIARTVTDAAVALDSVTGVDAADPVTSEQQGLVPESYTSFLDADALAGTRIGYVTSMVSTNRTTARLFADALVTLQAQGATIVPIATPPSGFAAVLAEGSGSTNEFKHDLDAYVAKHLAPNVEARSLQGVLASGKYVPSRAGTYRSRDAVTEATYQGWAGPTGTHTTAIANGHTLVTAMLDDQDLDTLIYPSGNPYSSFSTNMRLSPNTGMPAVTVPMGQATAEDGTVTGAGVNLEFLGRDYAEGDLLGLAYAFEQATGPSQSRTSPTYYGPLPAG
;
A
#
# COMPACT_ATOMS: atom_id res chain seq x y z
N MET A 1 -37.40 26.61 57.77
CA MET A 1 -37.48 25.45 56.91
C MET A 1 -36.19 25.43 56.08
N ALA A 2 -35.29 24.53 56.41
CA ALA A 2 -33.96 24.42 55.76
C ALA A 2 -34.09 23.53 54.52
N VAL A 3 -33.49 23.98 53.41
CA VAL A 3 -33.31 23.22 52.16
C VAL A 3 -32.00 22.45 52.31
N PRO A 4 -31.96 21.14 52.07
CA PRO A 4 -30.70 20.40 52.11
C PRO A 4 -29.83 20.64 50.90
N ALA A 5 -28.52 20.73 51.15
CA ALA A 5 -27.47 20.88 50.15
C ALA A 5 -27.38 19.61 49.27
N ALA A 6 -27.31 19.80 47.96
CA ALA A 6 -27.03 18.75 46.98
C ALA A 6 -25.53 18.35 47.06
N ASN A 7 -25.30 17.07 47.22
CA ASN A 7 -23.94 16.47 47.15
C ASN A 7 -23.33 16.65 45.77
N ALA A 8 -22.14 17.26 45.73
CA ALA A 8 -21.28 17.26 44.58
C ALA A 8 -20.78 15.82 44.33
N VAL A 9 -21.20 15.22 43.23
CA VAL A 9 -20.64 13.97 42.72
C VAL A 9 -19.27 14.26 42.14
N ASN A 10 -18.29 13.56 42.66
CA ASN A 10 -16.87 13.66 42.29
C ASN A 10 -16.68 13.16 40.84
N THR A 11 -16.37 14.05 39.91
CA THR A 11 -16.13 13.77 38.49
C THR A 11 -14.66 13.40 38.19
N ALA A 12 -14.01 12.65 39.08
CA ALA A 12 -12.61 12.29 38.95
C ALA A 12 -12.34 10.82 38.57
N ASP A 13 -13.37 10.02 38.25
CA ASP A 13 -13.19 8.57 37.93
C ASP A 13 -13.65 8.16 36.52
N ALA A 14 -13.69 9.09 35.57
CA ALA A 14 -14.07 8.79 34.18
C ALA A 14 -12.94 9.01 33.16
N ALA A 15 -11.67 9.02 33.58
CA ALA A 15 -10.55 9.27 32.69
C ALA A 15 -9.42 8.25 32.86
N ALA A 16 -9.73 6.96 32.90
CA ALA A 16 -8.73 5.89 32.83
C ALA A 16 -9.34 4.59 32.33
N ALA A 17 -10.10 4.63 31.24
CA ALA A 17 -10.18 3.48 30.35
C ALA A 17 -9.07 3.70 29.30
N ALA A 18 -7.82 3.48 29.72
CA ALA A 18 -6.76 3.22 28.75
C ALA A 18 -7.24 2.02 27.92
N ALA A 19 -7.41 2.22 26.61
CA ALA A 19 -7.54 1.10 25.69
C ALA A 19 -6.38 0.16 26.03
N ALA A 20 -6.69 -1.05 26.50
CA ALA A 20 -5.70 -2.08 26.63
C ALA A 20 -5.15 -2.27 25.22
N ALA A 21 -3.88 -1.94 25.01
CA ALA A 21 -3.20 -2.28 23.78
C ALA A 21 -3.44 -3.77 23.55
N ALA A 22 -3.81 -4.15 22.34
CA ALA A 22 -3.88 -5.54 21.96
C ALA A 22 -2.56 -6.19 22.39
N PRO A 23 -2.58 -7.42 22.96
CA PRO A 23 -1.34 -8.09 23.32
C PRO A 23 -0.45 -8.12 22.08
N ALA A 24 0.82 -7.73 22.24
CA ALA A 24 1.79 -7.88 21.17
C ALA A 24 1.72 -9.33 20.67
N PRO A 25 1.68 -9.58 19.35
CA PRO A 25 1.66 -10.92 18.82
C PRO A 25 2.84 -11.70 19.41
N ALA A 26 2.65 -13.00 19.64
CA ALA A 26 3.71 -13.85 20.14
C ALA A 26 4.91 -13.77 19.18
N ALA A 27 6.13 -13.70 19.74
CA ALA A 27 7.34 -13.71 18.93
C ALA A 27 7.27 -14.92 17.99
N GLY A 28 7.37 -14.68 16.68
CA GLY A 28 7.33 -15.72 15.68
C GLY A 28 6.10 -15.74 14.76
N THR A 29 5.08 -14.90 14.98
CA THR A 29 3.88 -14.81 14.11
C THR A 29 3.97 -13.76 13.01
N PHE A 30 5.07 -12.98 12.95
CA PHE A 30 5.16 -11.82 12.06
C PHE A 30 5.36 -12.16 10.59
N LEU A 31 5.93 -13.32 10.30
CA LEU A 31 6.20 -13.77 8.94
C LEU A 31 6.10 -15.29 8.84
N ALA A 32 4.92 -15.86 9.12
CA ALA A 32 4.68 -17.19 8.58
C ALA A 32 4.65 -17.05 7.03
N PRO A 33 5.39 -17.84 6.29
CA PRO A 33 6.31 -18.93 6.64
C PRO A 33 7.80 -18.53 6.74
N TYR A 34 8.18 -17.28 6.89
CA TYR A 34 9.57 -16.85 6.71
C TYR A 34 10.45 -17.00 7.96
N TRP A 35 9.90 -16.85 9.16
CA TRP A 35 10.72 -16.69 10.36
C TRP A 35 10.59 -17.80 11.40
N VAL A 36 9.43 -18.42 11.51
CA VAL A 36 9.13 -19.26 12.67
C VAL A 36 9.50 -20.69 12.45
N GLU A 37 9.30 -21.18 11.24
CA GLU A 37 9.38 -22.61 10.95
C GLU A 37 10.82 -23.06 10.65
N LEU A 38 11.66 -22.16 10.15
CA LEU A 38 13.01 -22.49 9.70
C LEU A 38 14.11 -21.77 10.49
N ASP A 39 13.77 -20.98 11.50
CA ASP A 39 14.70 -20.47 12.51
C ASP A 39 15.01 -21.57 13.52
N LEU A 40 15.98 -22.41 13.18
CA LEU A 40 16.38 -23.58 13.98
C LEU A 40 17.33 -23.20 15.12
N THR A 41 17.95 -22.03 15.06
CA THR A 41 18.83 -21.48 16.10
C THR A 41 18.06 -20.72 17.17
N GLY A 42 16.85 -20.21 16.86
CA GLY A 42 16.02 -19.41 17.75
C GLY A 42 16.46 -17.96 17.85
N ASP A 43 17.26 -17.47 16.90
CA ASP A 43 17.78 -16.10 16.87
C ASP A 43 16.85 -15.12 16.11
N ARG A 44 15.73 -15.62 15.59
CA ARG A 44 14.70 -14.91 14.80
C ARG A 44 15.16 -14.55 13.38
N GLN A 45 16.11 -15.28 12.83
CA GLN A 45 16.57 -15.17 11.46
C GLN A 45 16.57 -16.54 10.80
N VAL A 46 16.54 -16.58 9.46
CA VAL A 46 16.83 -17.78 8.68
C VAL A 46 18.11 -17.51 7.91
N THR A 47 19.22 -18.03 8.42
CA THR A 47 20.57 -17.73 7.94
C THR A 47 21.35 -19.01 7.61
N ALA A 48 22.63 -18.84 7.27
CA ALA A 48 23.55 -19.95 7.10
C ALA A 48 23.72 -20.80 8.38
N ASP A 49 23.52 -20.21 9.56
CA ASP A 49 23.63 -20.92 10.84
C ASP A 49 22.50 -21.95 11.01
N ASP A 50 21.26 -21.62 10.58
CA ASP A 50 20.14 -22.56 10.54
C ASP A 50 20.40 -23.69 9.53
N LEU A 51 20.98 -23.35 8.38
CA LEU A 51 21.39 -24.34 7.39
C LEU A 51 22.47 -25.28 7.94
N GLU A 52 23.40 -24.81 8.78
CA GLU A 52 24.38 -25.65 9.46
C GLU A 52 23.71 -26.59 10.45
N VAL A 53 22.74 -26.10 11.25
CA VAL A 53 21.91 -26.92 12.16
C VAL A 53 21.20 -28.02 11.37
N LEU A 54 20.48 -27.67 10.30
CA LEU A 54 19.76 -28.65 9.48
C LEU A 54 20.71 -29.65 8.80
N SER A 55 21.79 -29.15 8.22
CA SER A 55 22.79 -30.01 7.55
C SER A 55 23.47 -30.97 8.50
N SER A 56 23.68 -30.57 9.76
CA SER A 56 24.24 -31.45 10.80
C SER A 56 23.27 -32.56 11.23
N ALA A 57 21.96 -32.33 11.00
CA ALA A 57 20.90 -33.31 11.26
C ALA A 57 20.54 -34.15 10.02
N PHE A 58 21.34 -34.12 8.97
CA PHE A 58 21.07 -34.88 7.73
C PHE A 58 20.86 -36.37 8.01
N GLY A 59 19.74 -36.93 7.52
CA GLY A 59 19.32 -38.30 7.79
C GLY A 59 18.59 -38.49 9.13
N ALA A 60 18.33 -37.43 9.88
CA ALA A 60 17.53 -37.52 11.10
C ALA A 60 16.07 -37.92 10.75
N THR A 61 15.49 -38.71 11.65
CA THR A 61 14.09 -39.16 11.58
C THR A 61 13.42 -38.93 12.93
N SER A 62 12.13 -39.17 13.05
CA SER A 62 11.36 -39.07 14.31
C SER A 62 11.93 -39.94 15.46
N ALA A 63 12.87 -40.88 15.18
CA ALA A 63 13.59 -41.64 16.16
C ALA A 63 14.94 -41.02 16.59
N SER A 64 15.36 -39.93 15.93
CA SER A 64 16.61 -39.25 16.18
C SER A 64 16.47 -38.20 17.29
N SER A 65 17.49 -38.02 18.12
CA SER A 65 17.50 -37.03 19.20
C SER A 65 17.48 -35.57 18.71
N ALA A 66 17.83 -35.34 17.45
CA ALA A 66 17.77 -33.99 16.82
C ALA A 66 16.39 -33.67 16.21
N TRP A 67 15.47 -34.64 16.14
CA TRP A 67 14.22 -34.47 15.42
C TRP A 67 13.37 -33.30 15.92
N ASP A 68 13.21 -33.21 17.24
CA ASP A 68 12.39 -32.14 17.85
C ASP A 68 12.86 -30.72 17.48
N GLN A 69 14.11 -30.55 17.09
CA GLN A 69 14.69 -29.27 16.66
C GLN A 69 14.51 -29.03 15.15
N VAL A 70 14.46 -30.10 14.35
CA VAL A 70 14.51 -29.97 12.88
C VAL A 70 13.27 -30.48 12.17
N GLU A 71 12.28 -31.05 12.88
CA GLU A 71 11.06 -31.59 12.26
C GLU A 71 10.27 -30.55 11.46
N VAL A 72 10.32 -29.29 11.87
CA VAL A 72 9.68 -28.17 11.19
C VAL A 72 10.30 -27.89 9.82
N ALA A 73 11.51 -28.36 9.59
CA ALA A 73 12.24 -28.23 8.34
C ALA A 73 12.12 -29.47 7.43
N ASP A 74 11.35 -30.49 7.82
CA ASP A 74 10.92 -31.59 6.93
C ASP A 74 9.82 -31.05 5.98
N THR A 75 10.26 -30.37 4.93
CA THR A 75 9.37 -29.57 4.06
C THR A 75 8.54 -30.42 3.10
N ASP A 76 9.01 -31.65 2.78
CA ASP A 76 8.28 -32.60 1.94
C ASP A 76 7.51 -33.64 2.76
N ALA A 77 7.58 -33.54 4.11
CA ALA A 77 6.88 -34.37 5.08
C ALA A 77 7.13 -35.88 4.89
N ASP A 78 8.33 -36.25 4.42
CA ASP A 78 8.71 -37.66 4.21
C ASP A 78 9.21 -38.34 5.50
N GLY A 79 9.38 -37.57 6.59
CA GLY A 79 9.81 -38.01 7.91
C GLY A 79 11.31 -38.21 8.02
N VAL A 80 12.12 -37.71 7.10
CA VAL A 80 13.57 -37.78 7.09
C VAL A 80 14.20 -36.49 6.59
N ILE A 81 15.07 -35.88 7.33
CA ILE A 81 15.81 -34.70 6.84
C ILE A 81 16.76 -35.11 5.71
N THR A 82 16.49 -34.62 4.51
CA THR A 82 17.21 -34.98 3.29
C THR A 82 17.82 -33.75 2.60
N ILE A 83 18.39 -33.95 1.42
CA ILE A 83 18.88 -32.85 0.58
C ILE A 83 17.73 -31.93 0.09
N THR A 84 16.52 -32.44 0.01
CA THR A 84 15.33 -31.66 -0.37
C THR A 84 15.06 -30.57 0.65
N ASP A 85 15.09 -30.92 1.95
CA ASP A 85 14.85 -29.99 3.05
C ASP A 85 15.97 -28.97 3.18
N VAL A 86 17.21 -29.44 3.07
CA VAL A 86 18.39 -28.56 3.06
C VAL A 86 18.30 -27.56 1.89
N ALA A 87 17.89 -28.00 0.71
CA ALA A 87 17.70 -27.11 -0.45
C ALA A 87 16.54 -26.13 -0.23
N ALA A 88 15.43 -26.59 0.37
CA ALA A 88 14.29 -25.73 0.68
C ALA A 88 14.67 -24.65 1.68
N LEU A 89 15.37 -24.97 2.77
CA LEU A 89 15.85 -23.99 3.74
C LEU A 89 16.84 -23.01 3.09
N SER A 90 17.78 -23.50 2.26
CA SER A 90 18.75 -22.62 1.60
C SER A 90 18.11 -21.56 0.70
N GLN A 91 16.92 -21.83 0.15
CA GLN A 91 16.14 -20.86 -0.63
C GLN A 91 15.43 -19.82 0.25
N ARG A 92 15.36 -20.06 1.55
CA ARG A 92 14.75 -19.15 2.54
C ARG A 92 15.77 -18.26 3.26
N ILE A 93 17.07 -18.46 3.01
CA ILE A 93 18.11 -17.57 3.55
C ILE A 93 17.94 -16.21 2.88
N VAL A 94 17.56 -15.23 3.69
CA VAL A 94 17.27 -13.88 3.22
C VAL A 94 18.50 -13.00 3.31
N TYR A 95 19.38 -13.28 4.28
CA TYR A 95 20.58 -12.52 4.53
C TYR A 95 21.66 -13.45 5.13
N ASP A 96 22.91 -13.36 4.63
CA ASP A 96 24.02 -14.25 4.94
C ASP A 96 25.27 -13.54 5.49
N ASP A 97 25.09 -12.46 6.28
CA ASP A 97 26.17 -11.63 6.86
C ASP A 97 27.04 -10.86 5.83
N GLY A 98 26.63 -10.82 4.58
CA GLY A 98 27.25 -9.99 3.54
C GLY A 98 26.99 -8.49 3.74
N PRO A 99 27.52 -7.61 2.90
CA PRO A 99 27.19 -6.19 2.96
C PRO A 99 25.72 -5.98 2.61
N PHE A 100 24.97 -5.28 3.48
CA PHE A 100 23.59 -4.92 3.21
C PHE A 100 23.52 -3.85 2.11
N GLU A 101 22.66 -4.07 1.11
CA GLU A 101 22.37 -3.10 0.06
C GLU A 101 20.93 -2.60 0.17
N ILE A 102 20.75 -1.30 0.40
CA ILE A 102 19.44 -0.66 0.55
C ILE A 102 18.62 -0.62 -0.76
N VAL A 103 19.29 -0.73 -1.93
CA VAL A 103 18.63 -0.70 -3.23
C VAL A 103 17.88 -2.00 -3.46
N GLU A 104 16.56 -1.91 -3.65
CA GLU A 104 15.62 -3.02 -3.79
C GLU A 104 15.39 -3.84 -2.51
N ALA A 105 15.98 -3.46 -1.38
CA ALA A 105 15.82 -4.20 -0.13
C ALA A 105 14.34 -4.31 0.29
N SER A 106 13.90 -5.53 0.57
CA SER A 106 12.60 -5.83 1.18
C SER A 106 12.62 -5.53 2.68
N VAL A 107 11.45 -5.49 3.30
CA VAL A 107 11.34 -5.38 4.77
C VAL A 107 12.01 -6.57 5.45
N VAL A 108 11.87 -7.76 4.88
CA VAL A 108 12.48 -8.99 5.41
C VAL A 108 14.00 -8.86 5.44
N GLU A 109 14.62 -8.38 4.34
CA GLU A 109 16.07 -8.15 4.28
C GLU A 109 16.52 -7.05 5.24
N MET A 110 15.76 -5.95 5.35
CA MET A 110 16.06 -4.88 6.31
C MET A 110 16.04 -5.41 7.75
N GLN A 111 15.03 -6.21 8.12
CA GLN A 111 14.93 -6.80 9.45
C GLN A 111 16.05 -7.79 9.71
N ALA A 112 16.37 -8.64 8.75
CA ALA A 112 17.47 -9.60 8.86
C ALA A 112 18.81 -8.87 9.07
N ALA A 113 19.10 -7.85 8.26
CA ALA A 113 20.34 -7.06 8.39
C ALA A 113 20.43 -6.31 9.73
N MET A 114 19.32 -5.74 10.21
CA MET A 114 19.28 -5.08 11.52
C MET A 114 19.45 -6.08 12.68
N ASN A 115 18.84 -7.26 12.59
CA ASN A 115 18.98 -8.30 13.60
C ASN A 115 20.40 -8.87 13.64
N ALA A 116 21.06 -9.01 12.48
CA ALA A 116 22.47 -9.39 12.37
C ALA A 116 23.44 -8.28 12.82
N GLY A 117 22.95 -7.06 13.06
CA GLY A 117 23.80 -5.93 13.44
C GLY A 117 24.68 -5.39 12.32
N VAL A 118 24.35 -5.71 11.06
CA VAL A 118 25.09 -5.21 9.87
C VAL A 118 24.65 -3.79 9.52
N THR A 119 23.43 -3.44 9.85
CA THR A 119 22.90 -2.08 9.79
C THR A 119 22.04 -1.80 11.01
N THR A 120 21.63 -0.54 11.18
CA THR A 120 20.72 -0.09 12.23
C THR A 120 19.57 0.68 11.61
N SER A 121 18.48 0.88 12.35
CA SER A 121 17.38 1.74 11.89
C SER A 121 17.86 3.18 11.64
N VAL A 122 18.80 3.68 12.46
CA VAL A 122 19.41 5.00 12.25
C VAL A 122 20.18 5.07 10.94
N GLU A 123 21.00 4.06 10.62
CA GLU A 123 21.74 3.98 9.36
C GLU A 123 20.81 3.88 8.16
N LEU A 124 19.82 2.97 8.18
CA LEU A 124 18.80 2.86 7.13
C LEU A 124 18.07 4.19 6.91
N THR A 125 17.66 4.85 7.98
CA THR A 125 16.94 6.13 7.90
C THR A 125 17.83 7.21 7.29
N GLN A 126 19.11 7.30 7.69
CA GLN A 126 20.06 8.25 7.13
C GLN A 126 20.32 7.97 5.64
N ASP A 127 20.51 6.71 5.26
CA ASP A 127 20.73 6.32 3.87
C ASP A 127 19.54 6.70 2.98
N TYR A 128 18.30 6.50 3.43
CA TYR A 128 17.13 6.95 2.68
C TYR A 128 17.05 8.48 2.60
N LEU A 129 17.38 9.21 3.66
CA LEU A 129 17.45 10.69 3.64
C LEU A 129 18.50 11.18 2.64
N ASP A 130 19.68 10.55 2.61
CA ASP A 130 20.75 10.88 1.68
C ASP A 130 20.35 10.57 0.23
N ARG A 131 19.63 9.47 -0.01
CA ARG A 131 19.06 9.14 -1.32
C ARG A 131 18.00 10.15 -1.75
N ILE A 132 17.11 10.57 -0.87
CA ILE A 132 16.14 11.64 -1.15
C ILE A 132 16.86 12.92 -1.55
N ALA A 133 17.89 13.32 -0.80
CA ALA A 133 18.68 14.52 -1.06
C ALA A 133 19.42 14.46 -2.41
N ALA A 134 19.94 13.28 -2.77
CA ALA A 134 20.69 13.07 -3.99
C ALA A 134 19.81 12.97 -5.25
N TYR A 135 18.63 12.32 -5.14
CA TYR A 135 17.87 11.87 -6.32
C TYR A 135 16.55 12.59 -6.55
N ASP A 136 15.82 13.02 -5.50
CA ASP A 136 14.43 13.45 -5.68
C ASP A 136 14.29 14.75 -6.49
N THR A 137 15.16 15.72 -6.23
CA THR A 137 15.12 17.02 -6.92
C THR A 137 16.14 17.17 -8.04
N ALA A 138 17.07 16.22 -8.16
CA ALA A 138 18.08 16.22 -9.19
C ALA A 138 17.53 15.70 -10.53
N LYS A 139 17.98 16.28 -11.63
CA LYS A 139 17.77 15.71 -12.96
C LYS A 139 18.83 14.66 -13.21
N VAL A 140 18.56 13.39 -12.85
CA VAL A 140 19.51 12.28 -13.01
C VAL A 140 19.53 11.70 -14.43
N ASP A 141 18.43 11.79 -15.16
CA ASP A 141 18.34 11.38 -16.56
C ASP A 141 18.95 12.46 -17.46
N PRO A 142 20.01 12.14 -18.24
CA PRO A 142 20.65 13.10 -19.14
C PRO A 142 19.79 13.46 -20.36
N ALA A 143 18.71 12.71 -20.65
CA ALA A 143 17.84 13.00 -21.78
C ALA A 143 17.27 14.43 -21.71
N SER A 144 17.11 15.09 -22.86
CA SER A 144 16.68 16.50 -22.92
C SER A 144 15.29 16.70 -22.28
N ASN A 145 14.40 15.70 -22.38
CA ASN A 145 13.06 15.68 -21.82
C ASN A 145 12.95 14.99 -20.44
N GLY A 146 14.07 14.50 -19.88
CA GLY A 146 14.11 13.97 -18.53
C GLY A 146 13.79 15.03 -17.48
N ARG A 147 13.09 14.64 -16.40
CA ARG A 147 12.64 15.51 -15.31
C ARG A 147 13.15 15.01 -13.98
N PRO A 148 13.33 15.90 -12.97
CA PRO A 148 13.47 15.49 -11.56
C PRO A 148 12.26 14.68 -11.11
N LEU A 149 12.47 13.78 -10.15
CA LEU A 149 11.42 12.88 -9.65
C LEU A 149 10.28 13.64 -8.96
N ARG A 150 10.62 14.52 -8.02
CA ARG A 150 9.66 15.31 -7.26
C ARG A 150 8.65 14.45 -6.48
N SER A 151 9.10 13.31 -5.97
CA SER A 151 8.25 12.33 -5.28
C SER A 151 7.99 12.68 -3.82
N ILE A 152 8.84 13.51 -3.20
CA ILE A 152 8.78 13.90 -1.79
C ILE A 152 8.45 15.39 -1.66
N ILE A 153 7.48 15.71 -0.79
CA ILE A 153 7.14 17.09 -0.41
C ILE A 153 8.00 17.56 0.75
N THR A 154 8.12 16.73 1.80
CA THR A 154 8.95 17.04 2.98
C THR A 154 9.40 15.77 3.67
N THR A 155 10.51 15.85 4.39
CA THR A 155 11.04 14.79 5.26
C THR A 155 10.82 15.12 6.72
N SER A 156 10.69 14.10 7.58
CA SER A 156 10.51 14.29 9.02
C SER A 156 11.81 14.74 9.69
N GLY A 157 11.72 15.85 10.43
CA GLY A 157 12.83 16.33 11.25
C GLY A 157 13.13 15.47 12.48
N VAL A 158 12.26 14.50 12.79
CA VAL A 158 12.41 13.60 13.94
C VAL A 158 12.65 12.15 13.53
N ALA A 159 12.78 11.86 12.22
CA ALA A 159 12.95 10.49 11.71
C ALA A 159 14.15 9.77 12.35
N LEU A 160 15.31 10.40 12.45
CA LEU A 160 16.51 9.82 13.09
C LEU A 160 16.32 9.57 14.59
N ALA A 161 15.54 10.40 15.29
CA ALA A 161 15.22 10.15 16.69
C ALA A 161 14.29 8.95 16.85
N ALA A 162 13.27 8.82 16.00
CA ALA A 162 12.38 7.65 15.97
C ALA A 162 13.15 6.37 15.61
N ALA A 163 14.08 6.44 14.68
CA ALA A 163 14.97 5.33 14.33
C ALA A 163 15.84 4.88 15.52
N ALA A 164 16.40 5.85 16.27
CA ALA A 164 17.17 5.53 17.47
C ALA A 164 16.31 4.88 18.59
N GLU A 165 15.04 5.26 18.72
CA GLU A 165 14.09 4.61 19.62
C GLU A 165 13.81 3.16 19.18
N ALA A 166 13.66 2.92 17.87
CA ALA A 166 13.49 1.57 17.33
C ALA A 166 14.73 0.69 17.55
N ASP A 167 15.95 1.24 17.37
CA ASP A 167 17.20 0.53 17.69
C ASP A 167 17.30 0.19 19.19
N ALA A 168 16.90 1.13 20.07
CA ALA A 168 16.86 0.88 21.50
C ALA A 168 15.84 -0.22 21.87
N THR A 169 14.66 -0.20 21.26
CA THR A 169 13.65 -1.27 21.44
C THR A 169 14.18 -2.61 20.98
N ARG A 170 14.80 -2.67 19.80
CA ARG A 170 15.44 -3.90 19.29
C ARG A 170 16.50 -4.43 20.24
N ALA A 171 17.32 -3.57 20.81
CA ALA A 171 18.37 -3.97 21.76
C ALA A 171 17.82 -4.51 23.08
N SER A 172 16.66 -4.02 23.57
CA SER A 172 16.09 -4.46 24.85
C SER A 172 15.10 -5.62 24.70
N ASP A 173 14.26 -5.58 23.67
CA ASP A 173 13.09 -6.46 23.52
C ASP A 173 13.16 -7.34 22.26
N GLY A 174 14.18 -7.17 21.43
CA GLY A 174 14.32 -7.80 20.13
C GLY A 174 13.40 -7.17 19.07
N MET A 175 13.20 -7.85 17.95
CA MET A 175 12.26 -7.44 16.92
C MET A 175 10.83 -7.66 17.42
N THR A 176 10.15 -6.58 17.78
CA THR A 176 8.77 -6.62 18.31
C THR A 176 7.71 -6.57 17.23
N ASP A 177 8.07 -6.12 16.03
CA ASP A 177 7.20 -6.02 14.86
C ASP A 177 8.05 -6.00 13.59
N MET A 178 7.48 -6.45 12.46
CA MET A 178 8.16 -6.43 11.15
C MET A 178 8.42 -5.03 10.62
N LEU A 179 7.73 -4.01 11.11
CA LEU A 179 7.99 -2.63 10.75
C LEU A 179 8.91 -1.91 11.75
N LEU A 180 9.38 -2.56 12.82
CA LEU A 180 10.27 -1.92 13.80
C LEU A 180 11.52 -1.35 13.12
N GLY A 181 11.62 -0.01 13.11
CA GLY A 181 12.75 0.70 12.53
C GLY A 181 12.74 0.83 11.00
N VAL A 182 11.69 0.39 10.32
CA VAL A 182 11.57 0.49 8.85
C VAL A 182 11.14 1.91 8.45
N PRO A 183 11.88 2.60 7.55
CA PRO A 183 11.52 3.94 7.07
C PRO A 183 10.38 3.90 6.05
N ILE A 184 9.29 4.65 6.33
CA ILE A 184 8.04 4.67 5.56
C ILE A 184 7.74 6.07 5.01
N ALA A 185 7.29 6.14 3.74
CA ALA A 185 6.76 7.34 3.14
C ALA A 185 5.22 7.29 3.10
N VAL A 186 4.53 8.29 3.67
CA VAL A 186 3.08 8.40 3.61
C VAL A 186 2.67 9.50 2.63
N LYS A 187 1.64 9.26 1.83
CA LYS A 187 1.08 10.27 0.93
C LYS A 187 0.68 11.52 1.73
N ASP A 188 0.89 12.70 1.15
CA ASP A 188 0.71 13.96 1.88
C ASP A 188 -0.76 14.37 2.13
N ASN A 189 -1.68 13.42 2.01
CA ASN A 189 -3.03 13.56 2.54
C ASN A 189 -3.27 12.81 3.86
N TYR A 190 -2.27 12.12 4.41
CA TYR A 190 -2.28 11.55 5.77
C TYR A 190 -1.79 12.57 6.77
N ASP A 191 -2.55 12.81 7.83
CA ASP A 191 -2.14 13.66 8.94
C ASP A 191 -0.94 13.06 9.67
N THR A 192 0.03 13.94 9.98
CA THR A 192 1.22 13.60 10.78
C THR A 192 1.53 14.74 11.77
N VAL A 193 1.82 14.38 13.02
CA VAL A 193 2.11 15.37 14.08
C VAL A 193 3.44 16.10 13.90
N ASP A 194 4.34 15.55 13.09
CA ASP A 194 5.72 16.03 12.92
C ASP A 194 6.01 16.66 11.55
N MET A 195 5.07 16.58 10.62
CA MET A 195 5.20 17.19 9.30
C MET A 195 3.88 17.84 8.87
N PRO A 196 3.90 18.96 8.14
CA PRO A 196 2.68 19.54 7.57
C PRO A 196 1.95 18.54 6.64
N THR A 197 0.63 18.57 6.67
CA THR A 197 -0.26 17.82 5.76
C THR A 197 -0.90 18.79 4.79
N THR A 198 -0.35 18.89 3.57
CA THR A 198 -0.75 19.94 2.62
C THR A 198 -1.81 19.47 1.62
N GLY A 199 -2.01 18.17 1.47
CA GLY A 199 -2.83 17.62 0.39
C GLY A 199 -2.32 17.99 -1.00
N GLY A 200 -1.03 18.34 -1.12
CA GLY A 200 -0.41 18.83 -2.34
C GLY A 200 -0.77 20.29 -2.67
N CYS A 201 -1.52 21.01 -1.82
CA CYS A 201 -1.95 22.39 -2.03
C CYS A 201 -1.01 23.38 -1.34
N GLY A 202 -0.45 24.33 -2.10
CA GLY A 202 0.33 25.43 -1.54
C GLY A 202 -0.48 26.34 -0.61
N CYS A 203 -1.79 26.25 -0.66
CA CYS A 203 -2.68 26.95 0.26
C CYS A 203 -2.65 26.37 1.69
N TRP A 204 -2.12 25.15 1.86
CA TRP A 204 -2.00 24.43 3.13
C TRP A 204 -0.56 24.12 3.52
N ASP A 205 0.45 24.78 2.94
CA ASP A 205 1.89 24.54 3.24
C ASP A 205 2.24 24.62 4.74
N GLY A 206 1.46 25.33 5.54
CA GLY A 206 1.65 25.45 6.99
C GLY A 206 0.68 24.64 7.84
N ASN A 207 -0.05 23.69 7.27
CA ASN A 207 -1.03 22.87 7.98
C ASN A 207 -0.37 21.79 8.82
N GLN A 208 0.06 22.14 10.02
CA GLN A 208 0.55 21.20 11.03
C GLN A 208 -0.63 20.69 11.87
N THR A 209 -1.04 19.44 11.63
CA THR A 209 -2.13 18.81 12.38
C THR A 209 -1.72 18.47 13.81
N SER A 210 -2.68 18.35 14.71
CA SER A 210 -2.42 18.07 16.13
C SER A 210 -2.37 16.58 16.46
N THR A 211 -2.83 15.74 15.53
CA THR A 211 -2.88 14.28 15.66
C THR A 211 -2.36 13.65 14.38
N ASP A 212 -1.85 12.44 14.47
CA ASP A 212 -1.64 11.56 13.33
C ASP A 212 -2.99 11.07 12.79
N ALA A 213 -3.06 10.70 11.52
CA ALA A 213 -4.11 9.84 11.00
C ALA A 213 -4.08 8.48 11.72
N THR A 214 -5.24 7.84 11.91
CA THR A 214 -5.30 6.54 12.60
C THR A 214 -4.35 5.51 12.01
N MET A 215 -4.24 5.43 10.68
CA MET A 215 -3.27 4.54 10.02
C MET A 215 -1.82 4.91 10.37
N VAL A 216 -1.47 6.19 10.42
CA VAL A 216 -0.11 6.65 10.79
C VAL A 216 0.20 6.31 12.25
N ALA A 217 -0.79 6.46 13.13
CA ALA A 217 -0.64 6.05 14.53
C ALA A 217 -0.40 4.54 14.66
N GLY A 218 -1.08 3.71 13.87
CA GLY A 218 -0.82 2.27 13.78
C GLY A 218 0.61 1.96 13.34
N LEU A 219 1.09 2.60 12.27
CA LEU A 219 2.47 2.45 11.79
C LEU A 219 3.50 2.83 12.87
N ARG A 220 3.28 3.93 13.59
CA ARG A 220 4.17 4.31 14.71
C ARG A 220 4.12 3.31 15.87
N ALA A 221 2.92 2.76 16.14
CA ALA A 221 2.76 1.74 17.19
C ALA A 221 3.52 0.45 16.86
N SER A 222 3.67 0.10 15.58
CA SER A 222 4.51 -1.00 15.08
C SER A 222 6.03 -0.64 15.08
N GLY A 223 6.39 0.55 15.53
CA GLY A 223 7.79 1.02 15.56
C GLY A 223 8.34 1.50 14.22
N ALA A 224 7.49 1.68 13.20
CA ALA A 224 7.91 2.21 11.91
C ALA A 224 8.39 3.67 12.02
N VAL A 225 9.37 4.03 11.21
CA VAL A 225 9.88 5.41 11.12
C VAL A 225 9.14 6.16 10.01
N ILE A 226 8.28 7.10 10.36
CA ILE A 226 7.63 7.97 9.37
C ILE A 226 8.68 8.94 8.82
N LEU A 227 9.19 8.60 7.63
CA LEU A 227 10.35 9.26 7.01
C LEU A 227 9.97 10.55 6.28
N ALA A 228 8.86 10.50 5.51
CA ALA A 228 8.55 11.56 4.56
C ALA A 228 7.07 11.63 4.20
N LYS A 229 6.64 12.81 3.73
CA LYS A 229 5.37 13.07 3.06
C LYS A 229 5.57 13.01 1.55
N ALA A 230 4.92 12.03 0.90
CA ALA A 230 5.03 11.80 -0.55
C ALA A 230 4.07 12.70 -1.34
N SER A 231 4.53 13.18 -2.48
CA SER A 231 3.75 14.02 -3.40
C SER A 231 2.53 13.29 -3.99
N LEU A 232 1.55 14.06 -4.43
CA LEU A 232 0.28 13.52 -4.92
C LEU A 232 -0.35 14.47 -5.96
N ASP A 233 -1.42 14.04 -6.63
CA ASP A 233 -2.33 15.03 -7.22
C ASP A 233 -2.97 15.85 -6.11
N GLU A 234 -3.01 17.16 -6.27
CA GLU A 234 -3.59 18.09 -5.29
C GLU A 234 -5.00 17.65 -4.88
N PHE A 235 -5.24 17.45 -3.56
CA PHE A 235 -6.45 16.87 -2.97
C PHE A 235 -6.90 15.55 -3.64
N ALA A 236 -5.94 14.74 -4.08
CA ALA A 236 -6.15 13.47 -4.76
C ALA A 236 -6.95 13.55 -6.09
N PHE A 237 -7.13 14.76 -6.67
CA PHE A 237 -7.82 14.96 -7.94
C PHE A 237 -6.92 14.67 -9.14
N GLY A 238 -6.89 13.44 -9.63
CA GLY A 238 -6.25 13.11 -10.89
C GLY A 238 -5.41 11.86 -10.88
N PHE A 239 -4.68 11.65 -11.99
CA PHE A 239 -3.83 10.49 -12.21
C PHE A 239 -2.45 10.87 -12.77
N ALA A 240 -1.98 12.10 -12.46
CA ALA A 240 -0.72 12.63 -12.96
C ALA A 240 0.25 13.06 -11.85
N SER A 241 -0.23 13.12 -10.60
CA SER A 241 0.48 13.66 -9.44
C SER A 241 1.02 15.06 -9.67
N GLU A 242 0.07 15.99 -10.02
CA GLU A 242 0.33 17.41 -10.14
C GLU A 242 -0.03 18.12 -8.83
N PHE A 243 0.92 18.88 -8.27
CA PHE A 243 0.78 19.54 -6.97
C PHE A 243 1.36 20.96 -6.96
N SER A 244 0.89 21.78 -6.02
CA SER A 244 1.31 23.18 -5.85
C SER A 244 2.00 23.47 -4.51
N SER A 245 2.05 22.51 -3.58
CA SER A 245 2.75 22.65 -2.29
C SER A 245 4.18 23.12 -2.51
N TYR A 246 4.55 24.17 -1.74
CA TYR A 246 5.87 24.80 -1.80
C TYR A 246 6.29 25.26 -3.19
N GLN A 247 5.32 25.47 -4.09
CA GLN A 247 5.56 26.09 -5.39
C GLN A 247 5.16 27.59 -5.36
N PRO A 248 5.73 28.41 -6.25
CA PRO A 248 5.27 29.80 -6.40
C PRO A 248 3.77 29.85 -6.74
N ALA A 249 3.06 30.85 -6.19
CA ALA A 249 1.63 31.02 -6.45
C ALA A 249 1.33 31.03 -7.96
N GLY A 250 0.29 30.30 -8.36
CA GLY A 250 -0.11 30.14 -9.76
C GLY A 250 0.75 29.18 -10.58
N THR A 251 1.60 28.38 -9.92
CA THR A 251 2.42 27.33 -10.55
C THR A 251 2.19 25.97 -9.90
N SER A 252 2.57 24.92 -10.61
CA SER A 252 2.52 23.53 -10.16
C SER A 252 3.72 22.75 -10.69
N THR A 253 3.93 21.56 -10.16
CA THR A 253 4.92 20.60 -10.65
C THR A 253 4.32 19.21 -10.75
N LEU A 254 4.96 18.32 -11.48
CA LEU A 254 4.53 16.95 -11.75
C LEU A 254 5.57 15.96 -11.22
N VAL A 255 5.10 14.88 -10.62
CA VAL A 255 5.94 13.74 -10.28
C VAL A 255 6.32 12.99 -11.56
N ALA A 256 7.60 12.67 -11.72
CA ALA A 256 8.10 11.86 -12.82
C ALA A 256 8.15 10.38 -12.45
N SER A 257 7.95 9.49 -13.43
CA SER A 257 8.23 8.07 -13.24
C SER A 257 9.75 7.83 -13.18
N PRO A 258 10.25 7.02 -12.23
CA PRO A 258 11.69 6.70 -12.18
C PRO A 258 12.16 5.82 -13.36
N TYR A 259 11.25 5.11 -14.02
CA TYR A 259 11.55 4.27 -15.20
C TYR A 259 11.66 5.09 -16.47
N VAL A 260 10.80 6.09 -16.65
CA VAL A 260 10.77 6.96 -17.81
C VAL A 260 10.51 8.38 -17.33
N THR A 261 11.56 9.12 -17.02
CA THR A 261 11.49 10.43 -16.33
C THR A 261 10.76 11.52 -17.11
N SER A 262 10.50 11.33 -18.40
CA SER A 262 9.66 12.20 -19.21
C SER A 262 8.14 11.94 -19.02
N GLN A 263 7.78 10.81 -18.42
CA GLN A 263 6.41 10.41 -18.12
C GLN A 263 6.03 10.73 -16.68
N THR A 264 4.72 10.74 -16.38
CA THR A 264 4.23 10.86 -15.01
C THR A 264 4.32 9.54 -14.27
N ALA A 265 4.50 9.58 -12.96
CA ALA A 265 4.43 8.41 -12.07
C ALA A 265 3.01 7.85 -11.88
N GLY A 266 2.01 8.38 -12.59
CA GLY A 266 0.61 8.09 -12.31
C GLY A 266 0.10 8.93 -11.14
N GLY A 267 -1.07 8.58 -10.63
CA GLY A 267 -1.69 9.30 -9.52
C GLY A 267 -2.98 8.65 -9.02
N SER A 268 -3.50 9.20 -7.95
CA SER A 268 -3.02 10.41 -7.26
C SER A 268 -1.85 10.13 -6.29
N SER A 269 -1.49 8.88 -5.96
CA SER A 269 -0.35 8.52 -5.09
C SER A 269 0.96 8.34 -5.88
N GLY A 270 1.21 9.17 -6.92
CA GLY A 270 2.38 9.01 -7.79
C GLY A 270 3.70 9.32 -7.08
N GLY A 271 3.70 10.24 -6.11
CA GLY A 271 4.87 10.49 -5.28
C GLY A 271 5.26 9.26 -4.46
N THR A 272 4.29 8.61 -3.82
CA THR A 272 4.51 7.35 -3.11
C THR A 272 5.07 6.29 -4.06
N GLY A 273 4.40 6.05 -5.21
CA GLY A 273 4.86 5.05 -6.18
C GLY A 273 6.27 5.35 -6.70
N ALA A 274 6.56 6.60 -7.04
CA ALA A 274 7.89 7.00 -7.53
C ALA A 274 8.98 6.86 -6.46
N ALA A 275 8.68 7.26 -5.20
CA ALA A 275 9.62 7.16 -4.09
C ALA A 275 10.01 5.70 -3.81
N ILE A 276 9.02 4.80 -3.73
CA ILE A 276 9.29 3.37 -3.47
C ILE A 276 10.05 2.73 -4.62
N ALA A 277 9.66 2.97 -5.85
CA ALA A 277 10.36 2.42 -7.02
C ALA A 277 11.80 2.96 -7.16
N ALA A 278 12.05 4.21 -6.75
CA ALA A 278 13.39 4.81 -6.77
C ALA A 278 14.21 4.51 -5.50
N ASN A 279 13.73 3.64 -4.62
CA ASN A 279 14.40 3.30 -3.36
C ASN A 279 14.66 4.52 -2.46
N LEU A 280 13.66 5.39 -2.28
CA LEU A 280 13.72 6.56 -1.40
C LEU A 280 12.99 6.32 -0.06
N ALA A 281 12.36 5.18 0.12
CA ALA A 281 11.80 4.66 1.36
C ALA A 281 11.61 3.13 1.27
N GLY A 282 11.43 2.46 2.39
CA GLY A 282 11.19 1.02 2.46
C GLY A 282 9.82 0.65 1.92
N ILE A 283 8.77 1.22 2.49
CA ILE A 283 7.36 1.04 2.12
C ILE A 283 6.70 2.41 1.95
N GLY A 284 5.63 2.45 1.15
CA GLY A 284 4.81 3.64 0.99
C GLY A 284 3.34 3.37 1.28
N PHE A 285 2.61 4.43 1.67
CA PHE A 285 1.16 4.41 1.81
C PHE A 285 0.52 5.42 0.89
N GLY A 286 -0.51 4.99 0.18
CA GLY A 286 -1.32 5.79 -0.71
C GLY A 286 -2.80 5.79 -0.32
N THR A 287 -3.62 6.50 -1.10
CA THR A 287 -5.09 6.44 -1.02
C THR A 287 -5.68 6.14 -2.38
N ASP A 288 -6.80 5.44 -2.42
CA ASP A 288 -7.47 5.05 -3.66
C ASP A 288 -8.98 5.31 -3.58
N THR A 289 -9.44 6.25 -4.39
CA THR A 289 -10.87 6.54 -4.60
C THR A 289 -11.35 5.94 -5.91
N GLY A 290 -10.46 5.86 -6.92
CA GLY A 290 -10.81 5.43 -8.28
C GLY A 290 -9.63 4.86 -9.05
N GLY A 291 -8.58 4.35 -8.37
CA GLY A 291 -7.36 3.81 -8.97
C GLY A 291 -6.08 4.43 -8.40
N SER A 292 -6.17 5.28 -7.38
CA SER A 292 -5.03 6.13 -6.96
C SER A 292 -3.93 5.42 -6.15
N ILE A 293 -4.07 4.15 -5.77
CA ILE A 293 -3.00 3.23 -5.38
C ILE A 293 -2.57 2.42 -6.59
N ARG A 294 -3.52 1.84 -7.32
CA ARG A 294 -3.30 0.82 -8.36
C ARG A 294 -2.64 1.38 -9.63
N ILE A 295 -2.98 2.61 -10.05
CA ILE A 295 -2.34 3.26 -11.21
C ILE A 295 -0.87 3.57 -10.93
N PRO A 296 -0.49 4.29 -9.85
CA PRO A 296 0.92 4.52 -9.58
C PRO A 296 1.69 3.22 -9.32
N SER A 297 1.09 2.21 -8.68
CA SER A 297 1.72 0.89 -8.56
C SER A 297 2.02 0.28 -9.92
N SER A 298 1.05 0.29 -10.85
CA SER A 298 1.25 -0.24 -12.21
C SER A 298 2.33 0.52 -12.99
N TYR A 299 2.31 1.87 -12.98
CA TYR A 299 3.28 2.67 -13.72
C TYR A 299 4.71 2.55 -13.17
N ASN A 300 4.84 2.27 -11.88
CA ASN A 300 6.12 2.17 -11.20
C ASN A 300 6.49 0.73 -10.80
N GLN A 301 5.83 -0.28 -11.41
CA GLN A 301 6.14 -1.70 -11.26
C GLN A 301 6.19 -2.13 -9.78
N LEU A 302 5.15 -1.79 -9.02
CA LEU A 302 5.02 -2.04 -7.59
C LEU A 302 3.75 -2.85 -7.29
N VAL A 303 3.74 -3.49 -6.15
CA VAL A 303 2.54 -4.07 -5.55
C VAL A 303 1.74 -2.95 -4.90
N GLY A 304 0.42 -2.99 -5.05
CA GLY A 304 -0.48 -2.05 -4.38
C GLY A 304 -1.73 -2.75 -3.87
N VAL A 305 -2.10 -2.46 -2.64
CA VAL A 305 -3.33 -2.99 -2.06
C VAL A 305 -4.34 -1.86 -1.91
N ARG A 306 -5.47 -2.02 -2.59
CA ARG A 306 -6.68 -1.26 -2.29
C ARG A 306 -7.56 -2.13 -1.40
N PRO A 307 -7.62 -1.88 -0.08
CA PRO A 307 -8.42 -2.71 0.81
C PRO A 307 -9.92 -2.52 0.60
N THR A 308 -10.72 -3.42 1.16
CA THR A 308 -12.16 -3.25 1.38
C THR A 308 -12.42 -1.91 2.04
N VAL A 309 -13.44 -1.18 1.59
CA VAL A 309 -13.86 0.06 2.29
C VAL A 309 -14.27 -0.27 3.71
N GLY A 310 -13.54 0.28 4.69
CA GLY A 310 -13.74 -0.03 6.11
C GLY A 310 -12.73 -1.00 6.71
N LEU A 311 -11.77 -1.56 5.94
CA LEU A 311 -10.69 -2.36 6.53
C LEU A 311 -9.68 -1.49 7.29
N ALA A 312 -9.33 -0.33 6.75
CA ALA A 312 -8.46 0.65 7.39
C ALA A 312 -9.21 1.96 7.63
N SER A 313 -8.92 2.63 8.74
CA SER A 313 -9.55 3.90 9.08
C SER A 313 -9.10 5.02 8.16
N ARG A 314 -10.06 5.89 7.80
CA ARG A 314 -9.81 7.10 7.01
C ARG A 314 -9.76 8.36 7.88
N ASP A 315 -9.88 8.23 9.21
CA ASP A 315 -9.77 9.37 10.11
C ASP A 315 -8.36 9.99 10.06
N GLY A 316 -8.30 11.32 9.91
CA GLY A 316 -7.05 12.03 9.70
C GLY A 316 -6.48 11.90 8.29
N ILE A 317 -7.25 11.38 7.31
CA ILE A 317 -6.88 11.42 5.89
C ILE A 317 -7.74 12.46 5.19
N ILE A 318 -7.12 13.39 4.45
CA ILE A 318 -7.86 14.35 3.61
C ILE A 318 -8.67 13.56 2.60
N PRO A 319 -10.02 13.64 2.64
CA PRO A 319 -10.88 12.82 1.79
C PRO A 319 -10.96 13.35 0.36
N LEU A 320 -11.29 12.46 -0.58
CA LEU A 320 -11.75 12.82 -1.91
C LEU A 320 -13.24 12.45 -2.09
N ALA A 321 -13.66 11.26 -1.65
CA ALA A 321 -15.05 10.80 -1.60
C ALA A 321 -15.15 9.59 -0.66
N LEU A 322 -15.69 9.77 0.53
CA LEU A 322 -15.70 8.74 1.58
C LEU A 322 -16.52 7.49 1.23
N THR A 323 -17.43 7.57 0.24
CA THR A 323 -18.11 6.36 -0.27
C THR A 323 -17.18 5.39 -1.00
N GLN A 324 -16.00 5.87 -1.47
CA GLN A 324 -15.06 5.08 -2.27
C GLN A 324 -13.63 5.09 -1.71
N ASP A 325 -13.30 6.05 -0.82
CA ASP A 325 -11.94 6.23 -0.32
C ASP A 325 -11.48 5.06 0.55
N THR A 326 -10.23 4.64 0.33
CA THR A 326 -9.50 3.75 1.22
C THR A 326 -8.01 4.09 1.20
N GLY A 327 -7.32 3.82 2.31
CA GLY A 327 -5.87 3.89 2.41
C GLY A 327 -5.26 2.50 2.30
N GLY A 328 -4.04 2.40 1.78
CA GLY A 328 -3.37 1.10 1.67
C GLY A 328 -1.91 1.20 1.22
N PRO A 329 -1.16 0.09 1.34
CA PRO A 329 0.26 0.05 1.04
C PRO A 329 0.57 0.04 -0.46
N ILE A 330 1.74 0.59 -0.78
CA ILE A 330 2.45 0.49 -2.05
C ILE A 330 3.86 0.00 -1.73
N ALA A 331 4.23 -1.17 -2.24
CA ALA A 331 5.46 -1.86 -1.85
C ALA A 331 6.17 -2.49 -3.06
N ARG A 332 7.42 -2.91 -2.89
CA ARG A 332 8.19 -3.59 -3.93
C ARG A 332 7.79 -5.05 -4.10
N THR A 333 7.38 -5.71 -3.01
CA THR A 333 7.00 -7.13 -2.98
C THR A 333 5.60 -7.31 -2.38
N VAL A 334 4.98 -8.45 -2.66
CA VAL A 334 3.70 -8.83 -2.03
C VAL A 334 3.89 -9.04 -0.53
N THR A 335 5.03 -9.58 -0.10
CA THR A 335 5.38 -9.76 1.32
C THR A 335 5.40 -8.42 2.05
N ASP A 336 6.10 -7.40 1.51
CA ASP A 336 6.14 -6.07 2.12
C ASP A 336 4.74 -5.43 2.22
N ALA A 337 3.89 -5.66 1.20
CA ALA A 337 2.52 -5.16 1.21
C ALA A 337 1.66 -5.84 2.28
N ALA A 338 1.83 -7.15 2.49
CA ALA A 338 1.14 -7.91 3.53
C ALA A 338 1.56 -7.44 4.94
N VAL A 339 2.87 -7.34 5.20
CA VAL A 339 3.42 -6.78 6.45
C VAL A 339 2.88 -5.38 6.73
N ALA A 340 2.86 -4.52 5.71
CA ALA A 340 2.37 -3.15 5.88
C ALA A 340 0.86 -3.11 6.20
N LEU A 341 0.08 -4.02 5.63
CA LEU A 341 -1.37 -4.07 5.86
C LEU A 341 -1.69 -4.46 7.31
N ASP A 342 -0.94 -5.36 7.92
CA ASP A 342 -1.11 -5.79 9.32
C ASP A 342 -1.15 -4.60 10.29
N SER A 343 -0.32 -3.59 10.07
CA SER A 343 -0.14 -2.45 10.98
C SER A 343 -1.23 -1.37 10.88
N VAL A 344 -2.14 -1.45 9.90
CA VAL A 344 -3.10 -0.37 9.62
C VAL A 344 -4.57 -0.80 9.68
N THR A 345 -4.82 -2.07 9.99
CA THR A 345 -6.17 -2.62 10.15
C THR A 345 -6.66 -2.45 11.59
N GLY A 346 -7.95 -2.34 11.76
CA GLY A 346 -8.56 -2.26 13.09
C GLY A 346 -9.81 -1.37 13.13
N VAL A 347 -10.64 -1.61 14.12
CA VAL A 347 -11.88 -0.84 14.34
C VAL A 347 -11.54 0.53 14.92
N ASP A 348 -12.01 1.59 14.27
CA ASP A 348 -11.89 2.97 14.72
C ASP A 348 -13.27 3.61 14.90
N ALA A 349 -13.58 4.04 16.11
CA ALA A 349 -14.84 4.73 16.40
C ALA A 349 -14.99 6.08 15.67
N ALA A 350 -13.87 6.68 15.22
CA ALA A 350 -13.86 7.92 14.46
C ALA A 350 -14.20 7.70 12.98
N ASP A 351 -14.08 6.47 12.47
CA ASP A 351 -14.53 6.04 11.15
C ASP A 351 -15.45 4.80 11.29
N PRO A 352 -16.77 5.01 11.50
CA PRO A 352 -17.69 3.95 11.90
C PRO A 352 -17.80 2.75 10.93
N VAL A 353 -17.47 2.93 9.63
CA VAL A 353 -17.49 1.83 8.66
C VAL A 353 -16.47 0.74 9.02
N THR A 354 -15.42 1.08 9.75
CA THR A 354 -14.42 0.09 10.19
C THR A 354 -15.00 -0.95 11.16
N SER A 355 -16.16 -0.71 11.75
CA SER A 355 -16.81 -1.71 12.61
C SER A 355 -17.26 -2.98 11.86
N GLU A 356 -17.40 -2.89 10.53
CA GLU A 356 -17.81 -4.01 9.68
C GLU A 356 -16.70 -5.08 9.56
N GLN A 357 -15.44 -4.73 9.80
CA GLN A 357 -14.32 -5.68 9.79
C GLN A 357 -14.23 -6.59 11.03
N GLN A 358 -15.04 -6.33 12.06
CA GLN A 358 -14.91 -7.03 13.35
C GLN A 358 -15.04 -8.55 13.22
N GLY A 359 -13.96 -9.27 13.54
CA GLY A 359 -13.89 -10.73 13.45
C GLY A 359 -13.57 -11.27 12.05
N LEU A 360 -13.28 -10.40 11.07
CA LEU A 360 -12.92 -10.75 9.70
C LEU A 360 -11.44 -10.53 9.40
N VAL A 361 -10.75 -9.70 10.19
CA VAL A 361 -9.31 -9.45 10.04
C VAL A 361 -8.53 -10.64 10.59
N PRO A 362 -7.59 -11.21 9.81
CA PRO A 362 -6.72 -12.29 10.28
C PRO A 362 -5.72 -11.79 11.32
N GLU A 363 -5.05 -12.70 12.02
CA GLU A 363 -3.95 -12.36 12.93
C GLU A 363 -2.77 -11.73 12.18
N SER A 364 -2.47 -12.23 10.98
CA SER A 364 -1.51 -11.63 10.06
C SER A 364 -1.85 -11.98 8.61
N TYR A 365 -1.72 -11.02 7.71
CA TYR A 365 -1.85 -11.22 6.26
C TYR A 365 -0.68 -12.01 5.67
N THR A 366 0.46 -12.05 6.35
CA THR A 366 1.61 -12.85 5.91
C THR A 366 1.34 -14.35 5.97
N SER A 367 0.38 -14.79 6.81
CA SER A 367 -0.04 -16.20 6.88
C SER A 367 -0.68 -16.75 5.59
N PHE A 368 -1.06 -15.87 4.66
CA PHE A 368 -1.64 -16.26 3.36
C PHE A 368 -0.59 -16.38 2.24
N LEU A 369 0.69 -16.06 2.52
CA LEU A 369 1.75 -16.05 1.53
C LEU A 369 2.23 -17.47 1.23
N ASP A 370 1.49 -18.16 0.38
CA ASP A 370 1.75 -19.52 -0.08
C ASP A 370 2.09 -19.50 -1.57
N ALA A 371 3.23 -20.06 -1.95
CA ALA A 371 3.66 -20.16 -3.34
C ALA A 371 2.72 -21.05 -4.18
N ASP A 372 1.99 -21.96 -3.55
CA ASP A 372 1.05 -22.88 -4.17
C ASP A 372 -0.42 -22.38 -4.12
N ALA A 373 -0.67 -21.16 -3.63
CA ALA A 373 -2.03 -20.60 -3.47
C ALA A 373 -2.86 -20.57 -4.77
N LEU A 374 -2.21 -20.61 -5.93
CA LEU A 374 -2.90 -20.68 -7.24
C LEU A 374 -3.42 -22.08 -7.59
N ALA A 375 -2.92 -23.13 -6.93
CA ALA A 375 -3.29 -24.50 -7.27
C ALA A 375 -4.77 -24.78 -6.96
N GLY A 376 -5.51 -25.22 -7.98
CA GLY A 376 -6.94 -25.56 -7.86
C GLY A 376 -7.89 -24.35 -7.86
N THR A 377 -7.40 -23.12 -7.89
CA THR A 377 -8.24 -21.91 -7.92
C THR A 377 -8.96 -21.74 -9.25
N ARG A 378 -10.11 -21.04 -9.22
CA ARG A 378 -10.91 -20.69 -10.38
C ARG A 378 -10.92 -19.17 -10.57
N ILE A 379 -10.20 -18.71 -11.58
CA ILE A 379 -9.94 -17.29 -11.83
C ILE A 379 -10.73 -16.82 -13.04
N GLY A 380 -11.67 -15.89 -12.82
CA GLY A 380 -12.47 -15.29 -13.88
C GLY A 380 -11.82 -14.06 -14.50
N TYR A 381 -12.04 -13.83 -15.79
CA TYR A 381 -11.79 -12.52 -16.38
C TYR A 381 -12.86 -12.15 -17.41
N VAL A 382 -13.28 -10.90 -17.41
CA VAL A 382 -14.25 -10.39 -18.39
C VAL A 382 -13.50 -10.00 -19.66
N THR A 383 -13.83 -10.64 -20.80
CA THR A 383 -13.07 -10.49 -22.05
C THR A 383 -13.05 -9.06 -22.59
N SER A 384 -14.09 -8.26 -22.31
CA SER A 384 -14.14 -6.84 -22.70
C SER A 384 -13.26 -5.92 -21.82
N MET A 385 -12.74 -6.42 -20.70
CA MET A 385 -11.79 -5.69 -19.83
C MET A 385 -10.34 -5.89 -20.28
N VAL A 386 -10.06 -6.81 -21.18
CA VAL A 386 -8.72 -7.00 -21.75
C VAL A 386 -8.44 -5.85 -22.74
N SER A 387 -7.34 -5.16 -22.53
CA SER A 387 -6.95 -4.03 -23.37
C SER A 387 -6.56 -4.45 -24.79
N THR A 388 -6.80 -3.58 -25.77
CA THR A 388 -6.27 -3.72 -27.14
C THR A 388 -4.87 -3.12 -27.28
N ASN A 389 -4.30 -2.50 -26.25
CA ASN A 389 -2.92 -2.05 -26.23
C ASN A 389 -1.98 -3.26 -26.35
N ARG A 390 -1.00 -3.20 -27.26
CA ARG A 390 -0.16 -4.37 -27.59
C ARG A 390 0.63 -4.88 -26.39
N THR A 391 1.23 -3.98 -25.58
CA THR A 391 1.95 -4.37 -24.37
C THR A 391 1.02 -5.03 -23.37
N THR A 392 -0.09 -4.38 -23.04
CA THR A 392 -1.04 -4.89 -22.04
C THR A 392 -1.65 -6.22 -22.48
N ALA A 393 -2.02 -6.36 -23.76
CA ALA A 393 -2.59 -7.61 -24.29
C ALA A 393 -1.57 -8.77 -24.25
N ARG A 394 -0.30 -8.49 -24.59
CA ARG A 394 0.78 -9.49 -24.51
C ARG A 394 1.01 -9.94 -23.08
N LEU A 395 1.25 -8.99 -22.17
CA LEU A 395 1.55 -9.29 -20.77
C LEU A 395 0.38 -10.00 -20.08
N PHE A 396 -0.86 -9.62 -20.40
CA PHE A 396 -2.03 -10.31 -19.86
C PHE A 396 -2.15 -11.75 -20.39
N ALA A 397 -1.85 -11.97 -21.67
CA ALA A 397 -1.83 -13.34 -22.23
C ALA A 397 -0.73 -14.20 -21.57
N ASP A 398 0.47 -13.62 -21.35
CA ASP A 398 1.57 -14.29 -20.65
C ASP A 398 1.20 -14.60 -19.18
N ALA A 399 0.51 -13.67 -18.50
CA ALA A 399 0.00 -13.87 -17.13
C ALA A 399 -1.01 -15.02 -17.06
N LEU A 400 -1.94 -15.13 -18.04
CA LEU A 400 -2.88 -16.26 -18.09
C LEU A 400 -2.16 -17.61 -18.24
N VAL A 401 -1.07 -17.67 -19.03
CA VAL A 401 -0.25 -18.88 -19.16
C VAL A 401 0.43 -19.23 -17.84
N THR A 402 0.99 -18.24 -17.14
CA THR A 402 1.63 -18.45 -15.83
C THR A 402 0.62 -18.96 -14.81
N LEU A 403 -0.55 -18.33 -14.68
CA LEU A 403 -1.60 -18.75 -13.74
C LEU A 403 -2.05 -20.20 -14.01
N GLN A 404 -2.24 -20.58 -15.28
CA GLN A 404 -2.58 -21.95 -15.65
C GLN A 404 -1.45 -22.95 -15.33
N ALA A 405 -0.19 -22.54 -15.52
CA ALA A 405 0.97 -23.39 -15.20
C ALA A 405 1.08 -23.66 -13.69
N GLN A 406 0.61 -22.72 -12.83
CA GLN A 406 0.51 -22.88 -11.38
C GLN A 406 -0.77 -23.60 -10.93
N GLY A 407 -1.54 -24.20 -11.84
CA GLY A 407 -2.70 -25.02 -11.52
C GLY A 407 -4.03 -24.28 -11.42
N ALA A 408 -4.09 -23.00 -11.75
CA ALA A 408 -5.35 -22.27 -11.77
C ALA A 408 -6.21 -22.63 -12.99
N THR A 409 -7.53 -22.68 -12.80
CA THR A 409 -8.52 -22.79 -13.87
C THR A 409 -8.95 -21.40 -14.33
N ILE A 410 -8.63 -21.02 -15.55
CA ILE A 410 -8.99 -19.72 -16.11
C ILE A 410 -10.37 -19.78 -16.78
N VAL A 411 -11.28 -18.88 -16.36
CA VAL A 411 -12.67 -18.80 -16.83
C VAL A 411 -12.89 -17.50 -17.62
N PRO A 412 -12.92 -17.53 -18.97
CA PRO A 412 -13.22 -16.33 -19.74
C PRO A 412 -14.73 -16.03 -19.74
N ILE A 413 -15.10 -14.81 -19.35
CA ILE A 413 -16.47 -14.32 -19.27
C ILE A 413 -16.73 -13.41 -20.49
N ALA A 414 -17.26 -14.01 -21.56
CA ALA A 414 -17.55 -13.27 -22.80
C ALA A 414 -18.81 -12.41 -22.69
N THR A 415 -19.76 -12.81 -21.85
CA THR A 415 -21.02 -12.10 -21.63
C THR A 415 -21.23 -11.93 -20.12
N PRO A 416 -20.77 -10.82 -19.53
CA PRO A 416 -20.99 -10.54 -18.11
C PRO A 416 -22.50 -10.30 -17.85
N PRO A 417 -22.94 -10.38 -16.58
CA PRO A 417 -24.33 -10.14 -16.20
C PRO A 417 -24.84 -8.78 -16.67
N SER A 418 -26.16 -8.71 -16.91
CA SER A 418 -26.83 -7.44 -17.18
C SER A 418 -26.60 -6.46 -16.04
N GLY A 419 -26.14 -5.24 -16.35
CA GLY A 419 -25.78 -4.23 -15.36
C GLY A 419 -24.28 -4.07 -15.11
N PHE A 420 -23.44 -5.07 -15.46
CA PHE A 420 -21.99 -4.98 -15.27
C PHE A 420 -21.35 -3.75 -15.93
N ALA A 421 -21.80 -3.41 -17.14
CA ALA A 421 -21.33 -2.21 -17.83
C ALA A 421 -21.71 -0.90 -17.08
N ALA A 422 -22.83 -0.90 -16.36
CA ALA A 422 -23.23 0.25 -15.54
C ALA A 422 -22.33 0.40 -14.31
N VAL A 423 -21.89 -0.72 -13.69
CA VAL A 423 -20.89 -0.69 -12.60
C VAL A 423 -19.60 -0.03 -13.08
N LEU A 424 -19.08 -0.44 -14.25
CA LEU A 424 -17.86 0.18 -14.80
C LEU A 424 -18.05 1.63 -15.24
N ALA A 425 -19.27 2.04 -15.56
CA ALA A 425 -19.60 3.40 -16.02
C ALA A 425 -19.93 4.37 -14.87
N GLU A 426 -20.15 3.86 -13.65
CA GLU A 426 -20.46 4.71 -12.50
C GLU A 426 -19.35 5.75 -12.28
N GLY A 427 -19.74 6.95 -11.94
CA GLY A 427 -18.85 8.09 -11.78
C GLY A 427 -18.02 8.02 -10.47
N SER A 428 -17.10 8.97 -10.31
CA SER A 428 -16.43 9.17 -9.03
C SER A 428 -17.35 9.93 -8.07
N GLY A 429 -17.44 9.46 -6.82
CA GLY A 429 -18.11 10.12 -5.71
C GLY A 429 -17.69 11.59 -5.55
N SER A 430 -16.41 11.88 -5.82
CA SER A 430 -15.82 13.22 -5.72
C SER A 430 -16.60 14.32 -6.45
N THR A 431 -17.49 13.93 -7.39
CA THR A 431 -18.29 14.89 -8.12
C THR A 431 -19.23 15.66 -7.20
N ASN A 432 -19.87 15.00 -6.27
CA ASN A 432 -20.85 15.61 -5.38
C ASN A 432 -20.56 15.39 -3.87
N GLU A 433 -19.50 14.66 -3.51
CA GLU A 433 -19.11 14.41 -2.11
C GLU A 433 -17.98 15.32 -1.63
N PHE A 434 -17.01 15.61 -2.49
CA PHE A 434 -15.75 16.24 -2.09
C PHE A 434 -15.91 17.46 -1.17
N LYS A 435 -16.86 18.37 -1.50
CA LYS A 435 -17.08 19.56 -0.67
C LYS A 435 -17.54 19.20 0.74
N HIS A 436 -18.51 18.31 0.85
CA HIS A 436 -19.07 17.87 2.13
C HIS A 436 -18.01 17.22 2.99
N ASP A 437 -17.27 16.27 2.42
CA ASP A 437 -16.25 15.49 3.15
C ASP A 437 -15.05 16.38 3.52
N LEU A 438 -14.61 17.26 2.60
CA LEU A 438 -13.54 18.22 2.88
C LEU A 438 -13.94 19.23 3.98
N ASP A 439 -15.17 19.73 3.97
CA ASP A 439 -15.66 20.66 5.00
C ASP A 439 -15.67 19.97 6.38
N ALA A 440 -16.02 18.68 6.45
CA ALA A 440 -15.94 17.87 7.68
C ALA A 440 -14.50 17.67 8.17
N TYR A 441 -13.58 17.31 7.27
CA TYR A 441 -12.14 17.22 7.57
C TYR A 441 -11.59 18.57 8.08
N VAL A 442 -11.89 19.67 7.38
CA VAL A 442 -11.45 21.01 7.77
C VAL A 442 -11.93 21.40 9.15
N ALA A 443 -13.16 21.04 9.50
CA ALA A 443 -13.71 21.33 10.83
C ALA A 443 -13.00 20.56 11.95
N LYS A 444 -12.55 19.33 11.69
CA LYS A 444 -11.98 18.41 12.70
C LYS A 444 -10.45 18.49 12.77
N HIS A 445 -9.77 18.53 11.64
CA HIS A 445 -8.33 18.27 11.55
C HIS A 445 -7.47 19.47 11.13
N LEU A 446 -8.01 20.40 10.30
CA LEU A 446 -7.21 21.48 9.74
C LEU A 446 -6.72 22.44 10.85
N ALA A 447 -5.41 22.70 10.86
CA ALA A 447 -4.79 23.57 11.84
C ALA A 447 -5.43 24.98 11.87
N PRO A 448 -5.54 25.61 13.07
CA PRO A 448 -6.23 26.90 13.22
C PRO A 448 -5.58 28.08 12.47
N ASN A 449 -4.27 27.99 12.19
CA ASN A 449 -3.49 29.01 11.50
C ASN A 449 -3.66 28.98 9.97
N VAL A 450 -4.36 27.98 9.41
CA VAL A 450 -4.60 27.89 7.98
C VAL A 450 -5.81 28.75 7.59
N GLU A 451 -5.61 29.68 6.66
CA GLU A 451 -6.65 30.62 6.24
C GLU A 451 -7.63 30.03 5.22
N ALA A 452 -7.13 29.14 4.32
CA ALA A 452 -7.92 28.52 3.25
C ALA A 452 -8.77 27.35 3.79
N ARG A 453 -9.81 27.66 4.57
CA ARG A 453 -10.65 26.68 5.28
C ARG A 453 -11.91 26.25 4.50
N SER A 454 -11.93 26.45 3.20
CA SER A 454 -13.00 26.03 2.29
C SER A 454 -12.50 26.05 0.86
N LEU A 455 -13.22 25.43 -0.07
CA LEU A 455 -12.89 25.49 -1.50
C LEU A 455 -12.85 26.94 -2.02
N GLN A 456 -13.71 27.81 -1.51
CA GLN A 456 -13.67 29.22 -1.82
C GLN A 456 -12.38 29.88 -1.31
N GLY A 457 -11.93 29.52 -0.09
CA GLY A 457 -10.65 29.96 0.48
C GLY A 457 -9.45 29.45 -0.33
N VAL A 458 -9.48 28.18 -0.76
CA VAL A 458 -8.47 27.61 -1.65
C VAL A 458 -8.39 28.43 -2.95
N LEU A 459 -9.51 28.69 -3.62
CA LEU A 459 -9.57 29.48 -4.85
C LEU A 459 -9.08 30.93 -4.64
N ALA A 460 -9.42 31.53 -3.50
CA ALA A 460 -9.02 32.91 -3.16
C ALA A 460 -7.52 33.02 -2.88
N SER A 461 -6.88 31.97 -2.38
CA SER A 461 -5.44 31.95 -2.06
C SER A 461 -4.55 32.11 -3.28
N GLY A 462 -4.99 31.68 -4.47
CA GLY A 462 -4.17 31.62 -5.68
C GLY A 462 -2.99 30.62 -5.60
N LYS A 463 -2.92 29.80 -4.54
CA LYS A 463 -1.86 28.82 -4.29
C LYS A 463 -2.42 27.40 -4.44
N TYR A 464 -2.89 27.09 -5.60
CA TYR A 464 -3.43 25.77 -5.97
C TYR A 464 -3.03 25.47 -7.41
N VAL A 465 -3.14 24.19 -7.82
CA VAL A 465 -2.85 23.75 -9.20
C VAL A 465 -3.76 24.49 -10.18
N PRO A 466 -3.23 25.34 -11.07
CA PRO A 466 -4.06 26.23 -11.91
C PRO A 466 -5.08 25.50 -12.78
N SER A 467 -4.75 24.30 -13.26
CA SER A 467 -5.63 23.45 -14.07
C SER A 467 -6.87 22.98 -13.29
N ARG A 468 -6.85 22.99 -11.94
CA ARG A 468 -7.93 22.51 -11.05
C ARG A 468 -8.99 23.59 -10.73
N ALA A 469 -8.76 24.84 -11.10
CA ALA A 469 -9.69 25.94 -10.78
C ALA A 469 -11.15 25.65 -11.16
N GLY A 470 -11.38 25.07 -12.36
CA GLY A 470 -12.71 24.69 -12.82
C GLY A 470 -13.35 23.60 -11.98
N THR A 471 -12.55 22.60 -11.61
CA THR A 471 -12.97 21.50 -10.73
C THR A 471 -13.40 22.04 -9.37
N TYR A 472 -12.56 22.85 -8.72
CA TYR A 472 -12.87 23.38 -7.38
C TYR A 472 -14.12 24.26 -7.38
N ARG A 473 -14.32 25.13 -8.41
CA ARG A 473 -15.56 25.90 -8.55
C ARG A 473 -16.80 25.01 -8.70
N SER A 474 -16.71 23.95 -9.49
CA SER A 474 -17.83 23.04 -9.68
C SER A 474 -18.16 22.25 -8.40
N ARG A 475 -17.15 21.88 -7.61
CA ARG A 475 -17.35 21.20 -6.33
C ARG A 475 -17.87 22.15 -5.25
N ASP A 476 -17.37 23.40 -5.21
CA ASP A 476 -17.87 24.43 -4.29
C ASP A 476 -19.36 24.75 -4.50
N ALA A 477 -19.84 24.62 -5.74
CA ALA A 477 -21.23 24.84 -6.08
C ALA A 477 -22.19 23.69 -5.67
N VAL A 478 -21.66 22.56 -5.20
CA VAL A 478 -22.48 21.42 -4.74
C VAL A 478 -23.21 21.82 -3.46
N THR A 479 -24.54 21.67 -3.47
CA THR A 479 -25.39 21.92 -2.29
C THR A 479 -25.55 20.68 -1.44
N GLU A 480 -25.92 20.85 -0.18
CA GLU A 480 -26.23 19.73 0.71
C GLU A 480 -27.32 18.81 0.13
N ALA A 481 -28.36 19.39 -0.48
CA ALA A 481 -29.41 18.60 -1.14
C ALA A 481 -28.88 17.78 -2.32
N THR A 482 -27.89 18.29 -3.06
CA THR A 482 -27.23 17.56 -4.14
C THR A 482 -26.38 16.42 -3.57
N TYR A 483 -25.62 16.69 -2.52
CA TYR A 483 -24.84 15.67 -1.81
C TYR A 483 -25.75 14.54 -1.28
N GLN A 484 -26.82 14.87 -0.56
CA GLN A 484 -27.74 13.87 0.00
C GLN A 484 -28.43 13.04 -1.10
N GLY A 485 -28.81 13.66 -2.21
CA GLY A 485 -29.38 12.94 -3.36
C GLY A 485 -28.38 12.03 -4.09
N TRP A 486 -27.08 12.25 -3.90
CA TRP A 486 -25.99 11.47 -4.50
C TRP A 486 -25.43 10.44 -3.53
N ALA A 487 -24.87 10.86 -2.40
CA ALA A 487 -24.10 10.04 -1.45
C ALA A 487 -24.81 9.83 -0.10
N GLY A 488 -25.99 10.41 0.12
CA GLY A 488 -26.80 10.10 1.30
C GLY A 488 -27.23 8.63 1.36
N PRO A 489 -27.83 8.15 2.45
CA PRO A 489 -28.16 6.73 2.64
C PRO A 489 -29.01 6.09 1.53
N THR A 490 -29.78 6.90 0.79
CA THR A 490 -30.58 6.48 -0.37
C THR A 490 -30.17 7.21 -1.64
N GLY A 491 -28.96 7.78 -1.65
CA GLY A 491 -28.40 8.51 -2.77
C GLY A 491 -28.18 7.61 -3.99
N THR A 492 -28.19 8.23 -5.17
CA THR A 492 -28.07 7.47 -6.43
C THR A 492 -26.71 6.76 -6.54
N HIS A 493 -25.64 7.40 -6.11
CA HIS A 493 -24.28 6.82 -6.12
C HIS A 493 -24.13 5.72 -5.08
N THR A 494 -24.57 5.95 -3.83
CA THR A 494 -24.58 4.93 -2.77
C THR A 494 -25.34 3.69 -3.21
N THR A 495 -26.52 3.88 -3.82
CA THR A 495 -27.33 2.78 -4.37
C THR A 495 -26.62 2.07 -5.52
N ALA A 496 -25.93 2.81 -6.41
CA ALA A 496 -25.19 2.23 -7.53
C ALA A 496 -24.02 1.36 -7.05
N ILE A 497 -23.26 1.81 -6.03
CA ILE A 497 -22.17 1.01 -5.40
C ILE A 497 -22.75 -0.27 -4.78
N ALA A 498 -23.80 -0.17 -3.98
CA ALA A 498 -24.43 -1.34 -3.34
C ALA A 498 -24.96 -2.36 -4.37
N ASN A 499 -25.57 -1.88 -5.46
CA ASN A 499 -26.01 -2.73 -6.56
C ASN A 499 -24.82 -3.36 -7.32
N GLY A 500 -23.75 -2.59 -7.51
CA GLY A 500 -22.50 -3.06 -8.12
C GLY A 500 -21.86 -4.18 -7.30
N HIS A 501 -21.78 -3.98 -6.00
CA HIS A 501 -21.32 -4.99 -5.05
C HIS A 501 -22.12 -6.29 -5.15
N THR A 502 -23.46 -6.19 -5.02
CA THR A 502 -24.36 -7.35 -5.13
C THR A 502 -24.20 -8.09 -6.46
N LEU A 503 -24.06 -7.35 -7.56
CA LEU A 503 -23.93 -7.94 -8.89
C LEU A 503 -22.60 -8.67 -9.06
N VAL A 504 -21.50 -8.10 -8.60
CA VAL A 504 -20.17 -8.70 -8.74
C VAL A 504 -20.01 -9.89 -7.80
N THR A 505 -20.53 -9.81 -6.56
CA THR A 505 -20.58 -10.96 -5.64
C THR A 505 -21.35 -12.13 -6.27
N ALA A 506 -22.55 -11.87 -6.78
CA ALA A 506 -23.33 -12.89 -7.47
C ALA A 506 -22.60 -13.48 -8.70
N MET A 507 -21.84 -12.66 -9.44
CA MET A 507 -21.07 -13.14 -10.59
C MET A 507 -19.93 -14.08 -10.15
N LEU A 508 -19.28 -13.80 -9.00
CA LEU A 508 -18.29 -14.69 -8.42
C LEU A 508 -18.93 -16.02 -7.97
N ASP A 509 -20.06 -15.94 -7.26
CA ASP A 509 -20.74 -17.09 -6.68
C ASP A 509 -21.38 -18.01 -7.75
N ASP A 510 -22.09 -17.44 -8.74
CA ASP A 510 -22.78 -18.18 -9.79
C ASP A 510 -21.83 -18.96 -10.71
N GLN A 511 -20.58 -18.53 -10.82
CA GLN A 511 -19.53 -19.15 -11.64
C GLN A 511 -18.48 -19.91 -10.82
N ASP A 512 -18.67 -19.95 -9.49
CA ASP A 512 -17.72 -20.59 -8.56
C ASP A 512 -16.30 -20.07 -8.77
N LEU A 513 -16.15 -18.73 -8.69
CA LEU A 513 -14.87 -18.04 -8.88
C LEU A 513 -14.30 -17.58 -7.55
N ASP A 514 -13.02 -17.79 -7.36
CA ASP A 514 -12.27 -17.28 -6.22
C ASP A 514 -11.96 -15.78 -6.38
N THR A 515 -11.62 -15.37 -7.60
CA THR A 515 -11.26 -13.98 -7.92
C THR A 515 -11.59 -13.61 -9.35
N LEU A 516 -11.69 -12.30 -9.63
CA LEU A 516 -11.63 -11.72 -10.97
C LEU A 516 -10.27 -11.11 -11.21
N ILE A 517 -9.71 -11.29 -12.42
CA ILE A 517 -8.48 -10.63 -12.83
C ILE A 517 -8.67 -9.75 -14.06
N TYR A 518 -7.90 -8.70 -14.13
CA TYR A 518 -7.84 -7.77 -15.26
C TYR A 518 -6.56 -6.92 -15.22
N PRO A 519 -6.10 -6.34 -16.35
CA PRO A 519 -4.97 -5.42 -16.32
C PRO A 519 -5.36 -4.10 -15.63
N SER A 520 -4.52 -3.61 -14.72
CA SER A 520 -4.73 -2.35 -14.00
C SER A 520 -4.76 -1.13 -14.94
N GLY A 521 -4.02 -1.18 -16.06
CA GLY A 521 -3.95 -0.08 -16.99
C GLY A 521 -3.19 -0.42 -18.28
N ASN A 522 -2.84 0.64 -19.00
CA ASN A 522 -1.92 0.58 -20.15
C ASN A 522 -0.63 1.35 -19.83
N PRO A 523 0.46 1.13 -20.53
CA PRO A 523 1.70 1.88 -20.36
C PRO A 523 1.49 3.40 -20.35
N TYR A 524 1.67 4.04 -19.20
CA TYR A 524 1.46 5.49 -18.95
C TYR A 524 0.12 6.05 -19.46
N SER A 525 -0.89 5.21 -19.55
CA SER A 525 -2.25 5.60 -19.94
C SER A 525 -3.25 4.83 -19.10
N SER A 526 -4.11 5.53 -18.41
CA SER A 526 -5.13 4.92 -17.59
C SER A 526 -6.12 4.12 -18.45
N PHE A 527 -6.44 2.91 -18.00
CA PHE A 527 -7.53 2.11 -18.55
C PHE A 527 -8.76 2.29 -17.65
N SER A 528 -9.41 3.44 -17.81
CA SER A 528 -10.33 4.02 -16.83
C SER A 528 -11.51 3.14 -16.43
N THR A 529 -11.96 2.22 -17.29
CA THR A 529 -13.08 1.33 -16.96
C THR A 529 -12.69 0.24 -15.96
N ASN A 530 -11.54 -0.41 -16.14
CA ASN A 530 -11.09 -1.47 -15.23
C ASN A 530 -10.89 -0.96 -13.81
N MET A 531 -10.25 0.20 -13.67
CA MET A 531 -9.97 0.80 -12.37
C MET A 531 -11.22 1.13 -11.54
N ARG A 532 -12.37 1.23 -12.19
CA ARG A 532 -13.63 1.56 -11.52
C ARG A 532 -14.32 0.37 -10.89
N LEU A 533 -13.93 -0.86 -11.23
CA LEU A 533 -14.62 -2.05 -10.75
C LEU A 533 -14.56 -2.13 -9.21
N SER A 534 -13.37 -2.11 -8.62
CA SER A 534 -13.18 -2.16 -7.17
C SER A 534 -13.85 -0.98 -6.44
N PRO A 535 -13.62 0.31 -6.76
CA PRO A 535 -14.25 1.41 -6.03
C PRO A 535 -15.78 1.47 -6.21
N ASN A 536 -16.32 1.04 -7.37
CA ASN A 536 -17.76 1.05 -7.61
C ASN A 536 -18.49 -0.17 -7.05
N THR A 537 -17.77 -1.02 -6.33
CA THR A 537 -18.31 -2.15 -5.57
C THR A 537 -17.91 -2.10 -4.09
N GLY A 538 -16.92 -1.28 -3.71
CA GLY A 538 -16.34 -1.29 -2.36
C GLY A 538 -15.37 -2.44 -2.10
N MET A 539 -15.28 -3.40 -3.03
CA MET A 539 -14.51 -4.65 -2.89
C MET A 539 -12.99 -4.42 -2.96
N PRO A 540 -12.18 -5.27 -2.31
CA PRO A 540 -10.73 -5.15 -2.31
C PRO A 540 -10.11 -5.52 -3.65
N ALA A 541 -8.94 -4.95 -3.92
CA ALA A 541 -8.10 -5.34 -5.05
C ALA A 541 -6.61 -5.29 -4.69
N VAL A 542 -5.87 -6.31 -5.13
CA VAL A 542 -4.42 -6.37 -5.06
C VAL A 542 -3.87 -6.31 -6.48
N THR A 543 -2.93 -5.39 -6.72
CA THR A 543 -2.27 -5.26 -8.03
C THR A 543 -0.80 -5.63 -7.92
N VAL A 544 -0.32 -6.46 -8.85
CA VAL A 544 1.05 -7.00 -8.86
C VAL A 544 1.66 -6.84 -10.25
N PRO A 545 2.96 -6.52 -10.39
CA PRO A 545 3.60 -6.39 -11.70
C PRO A 545 3.48 -7.67 -12.54
N MET A 546 3.05 -7.55 -13.80
CA MET A 546 3.09 -8.65 -14.77
C MET A 546 4.13 -8.42 -15.88
N GLY A 547 4.91 -7.36 -15.78
CA GLY A 547 6.01 -7.05 -16.68
C GLY A 547 5.97 -5.63 -17.24
N GLN A 548 6.82 -5.40 -18.24
CA GLN A 548 7.01 -4.08 -18.82
C GLN A 548 6.94 -4.09 -20.35
N ALA A 549 6.75 -2.90 -20.93
CA ALA A 549 6.78 -2.68 -22.35
C ALA A 549 8.19 -2.89 -22.91
N THR A 550 8.28 -3.58 -24.03
CA THR A 550 9.51 -3.76 -24.81
C THR A 550 9.51 -2.85 -26.05
N ALA A 551 10.65 -2.73 -26.70
CA ALA A 551 10.75 -1.99 -27.97
C ALA A 551 9.86 -2.58 -29.08
N GLU A 552 9.62 -3.89 -29.04
CA GLU A 552 8.81 -4.61 -30.03
C GLU A 552 7.30 -4.32 -29.91
N ASP A 553 6.85 -3.92 -28.71
CA ASP A 553 5.46 -3.53 -28.48
C ASP A 553 5.09 -2.23 -29.22
N GLY A 554 6.09 -1.37 -29.50
CA GLY A 554 5.86 -0.06 -30.12
C GLY A 554 5.17 0.95 -29.21
N THR A 555 5.25 0.74 -27.89
CA THR A 555 4.79 1.63 -26.83
C THR A 555 5.98 2.25 -26.10
N VAL A 556 5.79 2.86 -24.92
CA VAL A 556 6.88 3.45 -24.15
C VAL A 556 7.68 2.33 -23.47
N THR A 557 8.86 2.02 -23.99
CA THR A 557 9.75 0.97 -23.44
C THR A 557 10.03 1.19 -21.96
N GLY A 558 9.99 0.13 -21.17
CA GLY A 558 10.21 0.17 -19.71
C GLY A 558 8.96 0.55 -18.89
N ALA A 559 7.84 0.88 -19.55
CA ALA A 559 6.59 1.15 -18.86
C ALA A 559 6.00 -0.11 -18.25
N GLY A 560 5.75 -0.12 -16.95
CA GLY A 560 5.12 -1.24 -16.25
C GLY A 560 3.64 -1.39 -16.55
N VAL A 561 3.15 -2.61 -16.43
CA VAL A 561 1.73 -2.96 -16.41
C VAL A 561 1.49 -4.03 -15.36
N ASN A 562 0.46 -3.83 -14.53
CA ASN A 562 0.11 -4.75 -13.46
C ASN A 562 -1.12 -5.60 -13.80
N LEU A 563 -1.13 -6.80 -13.22
CA LEU A 563 -2.30 -7.65 -13.06
C LEU A 563 -3.02 -7.26 -11.77
N GLU A 564 -4.33 -7.15 -11.81
CA GLU A 564 -5.16 -6.84 -10.65
C GLU A 564 -6.02 -8.05 -10.31
N PHE A 565 -6.03 -8.45 -9.05
CA PHE A 565 -6.89 -9.47 -8.45
C PHE A 565 -7.95 -8.76 -7.63
N LEU A 566 -9.23 -9.00 -7.91
CA LEU A 566 -10.37 -8.44 -7.18
C LEU A 566 -11.14 -9.58 -6.50
N GLY A 567 -11.38 -9.44 -5.21
CA GLY A 567 -12.05 -10.46 -4.38
C GLY A 567 -13.31 -9.97 -3.69
N ARG A 568 -13.89 -10.84 -2.86
CA ARG A 568 -14.99 -10.51 -1.96
C ARG A 568 -14.50 -9.59 -0.85
N ASP A 569 -15.41 -8.94 -0.13
CA ASP A 569 -15.06 -8.10 1.01
C ASP A 569 -14.24 -8.90 2.02
N TYR A 570 -13.21 -8.26 2.55
CA TYR A 570 -12.28 -8.81 3.55
C TYR A 570 -11.50 -10.07 3.08
N ALA A 571 -11.39 -10.29 1.76
CA ALA A 571 -10.58 -11.34 1.18
C ALA A 571 -9.15 -10.88 0.82
N GLU A 572 -8.66 -9.81 1.44
CA GLU A 572 -7.30 -9.29 1.19
C GLU A 572 -6.23 -10.36 1.38
N GLY A 573 -6.38 -11.22 2.40
CA GLY A 573 -5.47 -12.34 2.65
C GLY A 573 -5.39 -13.29 1.46
N ASP A 574 -6.54 -13.77 0.98
CA ASP A 574 -6.61 -14.66 -0.19
C ASP A 574 -6.02 -13.99 -1.43
N LEU A 575 -6.34 -12.70 -1.66
CA LEU A 575 -5.80 -11.95 -2.81
C LEU A 575 -4.29 -11.76 -2.72
N LEU A 576 -3.74 -11.53 -1.52
CA LEU A 576 -2.31 -11.46 -1.29
C LEU A 576 -1.65 -12.82 -1.53
N GLY A 577 -2.26 -13.92 -1.11
CA GLY A 577 -1.79 -15.28 -1.40
C GLY A 577 -1.70 -15.54 -2.91
N LEU A 578 -2.77 -15.24 -3.66
CA LEU A 578 -2.79 -15.39 -5.12
C LEU A 578 -1.75 -14.51 -5.82
N ALA A 579 -1.62 -13.24 -5.37
CA ALA A 579 -0.64 -12.31 -5.91
C ALA A 579 0.79 -12.76 -5.59
N TYR A 580 1.04 -13.29 -4.39
CA TYR A 580 2.32 -13.85 -3.97
C TYR A 580 2.70 -15.07 -4.83
N ALA A 581 1.81 -16.04 -4.99
CA ALA A 581 2.07 -17.20 -5.83
C ALA A 581 2.35 -16.79 -7.30
N PHE A 582 1.67 -15.77 -7.81
CA PHE A 582 1.96 -15.21 -9.14
C PHE A 582 3.33 -14.52 -9.18
N GLU A 583 3.68 -13.72 -8.18
CA GLU A 583 4.99 -13.07 -8.04
C GLU A 583 6.14 -14.10 -8.00
N GLN A 584 5.99 -15.16 -7.21
CA GLN A 584 6.98 -16.24 -7.12
C GLN A 584 7.14 -16.99 -8.45
N ALA A 585 6.03 -17.29 -9.13
CA ALA A 585 6.04 -17.99 -10.42
C ALA A 585 6.69 -17.18 -11.56
N THR A 586 6.53 -15.86 -11.54
CA THR A 586 7.16 -14.97 -12.54
C THR A 586 8.58 -14.57 -12.17
N GLY A 587 8.94 -14.65 -10.89
CA GLY A 587 10.19 -14.20 -10.33
C GLY A 587 10.33 -12.66 -10.32
N PRO A 588 10.91 -12.08 -9.28
CA PRO A 588 11.01 -10.62 -9.14
C PRO A 588 11.70 -9.94 -10.33
N SER A 589 12.75 -10.55 -10.86
CA SER A 589 13.53 -9.99 -11.99
C SER A 589 12.82 -10.04 -13.36
N GLN A 590 11.74 -10.84 -13.48
CA GLN A 590 10.97 -10.93 -14.74
C GLN A 590 9.76 -10.03 -14.74
N SER A 591 9.11 -9.88 -13.59
CA SER A 591 7.92 -9.03 -13.43
C SER A 591 8.27 -7.57 -13.16
N ARG A 592 9.39 -7.33 -12.45
CA ARG A 592 9.87 -6.00 -12.06
C ARG A 592 11.37 -5.84 -12.35
N THR A 593 11.80 -4.63 -12.69
CA THR A 593 13.22 -4.26 -12.86
C THR A 593 13.50 -3.00 -12.06
N SER A 594 14.74 -2.83 -11.58
CA SER A 594 15.16 -1.57 -10.94
C SER A 594 15.22 -0.42 -11.94
N PRO A 595 14.85 0.81 -11.55
CA PRO A 595 15.01 1.98 -12.40
C PRO A 595 16.49 2.32 -12.63
N THR A 596 16.85 2.62 -13.87
CA THR A 596 18.24 2.77 -14.32
C THR A 596 19.06 3.82 -13.57
N TYR A 597 18.43 4.94 -13.15
CA TYR A 597 19.15 6.11 -12.62
C TYR A 597 19.18 6.20 -11.09
N TYR A 598 18.58 5.26 -10.38
CA TYR A 598 18.36 5.32 -8.91
C TYR A 598 19.08 4.19 -8.18
N GLY A 599 20.22 3.76 -8.69
CA GLY A 599 21.10 2.77 -8.09
C GLY A 599 21.76 3.25 -6.78
N PRO A 600 22.80 2.55 -6.30
CA PRO A 600 23.57 2.95 -5.12
C PRO A 600 24.07 4.40 -5.23
N LEU A 601 24.19 5.08 -4.08
CA LEU A 601 24.81 6.41 -4.04
C LEU A 601 26.24 6.32 -4.57
N PRO A 602 26.72 7.32 -5.34
CA PRO A 602 28.13 7.38 -5.73
C PRO A 602 29.01 7.35 -4.49
N ALA A 603 30.06 6.52 -4.51
CA ALA A 603 31.06 6.56 -3.45
C ALA A 603 31.62 7.98 -3.34
N GLY A 604 31.52 8.60 -2.15
CA GLY A 604 31.95 9.96 -1.87
C GLY A 604 33.48 10.16 -1.99
#